data_3628d5ea6a37efbac1f2ab511d92ee7e
#
_entry.id   3628d5ea6a37efbac1f2ab511d92ee7e
#
_cell.length_a   1.000
_cell.length_b   1.000
_cell.length_c   1.000
_cell.angle_alpha   90.00
_cell.angle_beta   90.00
_cell.angle_gamma   90.00
#
_symmetry.space_group_name_H-M   'P 1'
#
loop_
_entity.id
_entity.type
_entity.pdbx_description
1 polymer ?
#
loop_
_entity_poly.entity_id
_entity_poly.type
_entity_poly.pdbx_seq_one_letter_code
_entity_poly.pdbx_strand_id
1 'polypeptide(L)'
;MKIQWDHILRKDLKMNKIHYSPKSQRDLDEIYDYIKYKLCSPIAAKSTVSGILDKIENLKSHSDIGNIWYLENDVNSGYRYVHYKNYVVFYMVKNG
;
A
#
# COMPACT_ATOMS: atom_id res chain seq x y z
N MET A 1 -8.61 10.33 2.33
CA MET A 1 -7.24 10.58 1.83
C MET A 1 -6.79 9.36 1.05
N LYS A 2 -6.43 9.54 -0.20
CA LYS A 2 -5.91 8.46 -1.03
C LYS A 2 -4.40 8.41 -0.89
N ILE A 3 -3.89 7.24 -0.54
CA ILE A 3 -2.45 7.01 -0.51
C ILE A 3 -2.11 6.25 -1.77
N GLN A 4 -1.33 6.88 -2.62
CA GLN A 4 -0.84 6.24 -3.82
C GLN A 4 0.53 5.65 -3.53
N TRP A 5 0.60 4.32 -3.47
CA TRP A 5 1.83 3.61 -3.17
C TRP A 5 2.32 2.89 -4.39
N ASP A 6 3.46 3.31 -4.88
CA ASP A 6 4.15 2.58 -5.93
C ASP A 6 4.94 1.44 -5.30
N HIS A 7 4.23 0.37 -4.92
CA HIS A 7 4.88 -0.84 -4.46
C HIS A 7 5.19 -1.72 -5.62
N ILE A 8 6.44 -2.09 -5.72
CA ILE A 8 6.88 -3.11 -6.65
C ILE A 8 7.05 -4.40 -5.86
N LEU A 9 6.16 -5.37 -6.12
CA LEU A 9 6.32 -6.71 -5.60
C LEU A 9 7.09 -7.51 -6.63
N ARG A 10 8.29 -7.95 -6.28
CA ARG A 10 9.08 -8.83 -7.14
C ARG A 10 8.89 -10.25 -6.67
N LYS A 11 8.48 -11.13 -7.60
CA LYS A 11 8.44 -12.56 -7.32
C LYS A 11 9.85 -13.11 -7.34
N ASP A 12 10.26 -13.64 -6.20
CA ASP A 12 11.49 -14.40 -6.09
C ASP A 12 11.14 -15.91 -6.09
N LEU A 13 12.13 -16.78 -6.10
CA LEU A 13 11.92 -18.23 -6.19
C LEU A 13 11.01 -18.79 -5.09
N LYS A 14 10.93 -18.14 -3.91
CA LYS A 14 10.17 -18.64 -2.77
C LYS A 14 9.10 -17.68 -2.26
N MET A 15 9.22 -16.38 -2.49
CA MET A 15 8.26 -15.39 -2.02
C MET A 15 8.45 -14.06 -2.74
N ASN A 16 7.43 -13.23 -2.69
CA ASN A 16 7.50 -11.87 -3.18
C ASN A 16 8.29 -10.98 -2.22
N LYS A 17 9.08 -10.06 -2.76
CA LYS A 17 9.74 -9.02 -1.98
C LYS A 17 8.98 -7.71 -2.15
N ILE A 18 8.85 -6.97 -1.06
CA ILE A 18 8.17 -5.67 -1.08
C ILE A 18 9.23 -4.57 -1.16
N HIS A 19 9.05 -3.71 -2.14
CA HIS A 19 9.88 -2.51 -2.29
C HIS A 19 9.00 -1.29 -2.07
N TYR A 20 9.37 -0.48 -1.09
CA TYR A 20 8.66 0.76 -0.78
C TYR A 20 9.27 1.90 -1.57
N SER A 21 8.44 2.59 -2.36
CA SER A 21 8.91 3.78 -3.06
C SER A 21 9.17 4.92 -2.05
N PRO A 22 10.03 5.88 -2.38
CA PRO A 22 10.22 7.06 -1.53
C PRO A 22 8.91 7.80 -1.27
N LYS A 23 8.03 7.87 -2.26
CA LYS A 23 6.72 8.50 -2.13
C LYS A 23 5.85 7.76 -1.10
N SER A 24 5.83 6.42 -1.14
CA SER A 24 5.04 5.64 -0.18
C SER A 24 5.55 5.82 1.25
N GLN A 25 6.85 5.93 1.44
CA GLN A 25 7.43 6.18 2.75
C GLN A 25 7.02 7.55 3.28
N ARG A 26 7.04 8.57 2.43
CA ARG A 26 6.57 9.91 2.81
C ARG A 26 5.09 9.93 3.13
N ASP A 27 4.27 9.21 2.35
CA ASP A 27 2.84 9.12 2.60
C ASP A 27 2.55 8.50 3.97
N LEU A 28 3.29 7.45 4.35
CA LEU A 28 3.15 6.85 5.68
C LEU A 28 3.49 7.83 6.79
N ASP A 29 4.59 8.58 6.63
CA ASP A 29 4.99 9.58 7.61
C ASP A 29 3.94 10.68 7.74
N GLU A 30 3.36 11.12 6.64
CA GLU A 30 2.30 12.13 6.63
C GLU A 30 1.04 11.62 7.32
N ILE A 31 0.65 10.38 7.10
CA ILE A 31 -0.50 9.76 7.78
C ILE A 31 -0.25 9.70 9.28
N TYR A 32 0.92 9.23 9.66
CA TYR A 32 1.29 9.11 11.07
C TYR A 32 1.23 10.48 11.76
N ASP A 33 1.85 11.49 11.15
CA ASP A 33 1.91 12.84 11.70
C ASP A 33 0.51 13.47 11.77
N TYR A 34 -0.33 13.29 10.75
CA TYR A 34 -1.68 13.80 10.73
C TYR A 34 -2.50 13.24 11.90
N ILE A 35 -2.48 11.94 12.09
CA ILE A 35 -3.27 11.31 13.15
C ILE A 35 -2.70 11.68 14.52
N LYS A 36 -1.38 11.70 14.65
CA LYS A 36 -0.74 12.03 15.93
C LYS A 36 -0.98 13.46 16.37
N TYR A 37 -0.81 14.41 15.46
CA TYR A 37 -0.83 15.83 15.79
C TYR A 37 -2.18 16.50 15.53
N LYS A 38 -2.80 16.25 14.37
CA LYS A 38 -4.10 16.88 14.04
C LYS A 38 -5.26 16.23 14.78
N LEU A 39 -5.26 14.90 14.88
CA LEU A 39 -6.31 14.17 15.59
C LEU A 39 -5.92 13.87 17.04
N CYS A 40 -4.74 14.31 17.48
CA CYS A 40 -4.25 14.16 18.85
C CYS A 40 -4.32 12.73 19.37
N SER A 41 -3.99 11.75 18.51
CA SER A 41 -4.08 10.33 18.89
C SER A 41 -2.83 9.55 18.48
N PRO A 42 -1.75 9.59 19.29
CA PRO A 42 -0.55 8.82 19.00
C PRO A 42 -0.80 7.32 18.90
N ILE A 43 -1.71 6.78 19.70
CA ILE A 43 -2.07 5.35 19.68
C ILE A 43 -2.73 5.00 18.35
N ALA A 44 -3.68 5.81 17.90
CA ALA A 44 -4.35 5.59 16.62
C ALA A 44 -3.39 5.75 15.44
N ALA A 45 -2.43 6.68 15.53
CA ALA A 45 -1.42 6.86 14.49
C ALA A 45 -0.60 5.58 14.32
N LYS A 46 -0.11 5.04 15.42
CA LYS A 46 0.69 3.81 15.41
C LYS A 46 -0.12 2.62 14.91
N SER A 47 -1.34 2.46 15.40
CA SER A 47 -2.23 1.38 15.01
C SER A 47 -2.58 1.44 13.51
N THR A 48 -2.85 2.63 12.99
CA THR A 48 -3.22 2.81 11.58
C THR A 48 -2.05 2.45 10.66
N VAL A 49 -0.86 2.98 10.95
CA VAL A 49 0.34 2.68 10.13
C VAL A 49 0.68 1.20 10.21
N SER A 50 0.63 0.59 11.41
CA SER A 50 0.86 -0.84 11.56
C SER A 50 -0.14 -1.67 10.77
N GLY A 51 -1.42 -1.28 10.77
CA GLY A 51 -2.44 -1.98 10.00
C GLY A 51 -2.23 -1.90 8.50
N ILE A 52 -1.79 -0.74 8.00
CA ILE A 52 -1.43 -0.58 6.58
C ILE A 52 -0.26 -1.49 6.23
N LEU A 53 0.79 -1.49 7.05
CA LEU A 53 1.95 -2.33 6.81
C LEU A 53 1.61 -3.83 6.85
N ASP A 54 0.74 -4.24 7.76
CA ASP A 54 0.28 -5.64 7.82
C ASP A 54 -0.49 -6.02 6.57
N LYS A 55 -1.33 -5.11 6.06
CA LYS A 55 -2.06 -5.33 4.81
C LYS A 55 -1.10 -5.56 3.65
N ILE A 56 -0.02 -4.77 3.59
CA ILE A 56 1.00 -4.87 2.57
C ILE A 56 1.80 -6.17 2.72
N GLU A 57 2.18 -6.52 3.94
CA GLU A 57 2.92 -7.76 4.21
C GLU A 57 2.17 -9.00 3.71
N ASN A 58 0.84 -8.99 3.83
CA ASN A 58 0.01 -10.07 3.34
C ASN A 58 0.13 -10.26 1.82
N LEU A 59 0.50 -9.22 1.08
CA LEU A 59 0.68 -9.29 -0.37
C LEU A 59 1.91 -10.11 -0.77
N LYS A 60 2.84 -10.37 0.14
CA LYS A 60 4.00 -11.23 -0.14
C LYS A 60 3.56 -12.63 -0.59
N SER A 61 2.53 -13.16 0.06
CA SER A 61 2.02 -14.49 -0.22
C SER A 61 0.79 -14.47 -1.13
N HIS A 62 0.12 -13.33 -1.24
CA HIS A 62 -1.17 -13.21 -1.91
C HIS A 62 -1.20 -11.96 -2.78
N SER A 63 -0.26 -11.87 -3.73
CA SER A 63 -0.10 -10.67 -4.55
C SER A 63 -1.27 -10.40 -5.50
N ASP A 64 -2.13 -11.39 -5.72
CA ASP A 64 -3.29 -11.29 -6.61
C ASP A 64 -4.61 -10.93 -5.92
N ILE A 65 -4.59 -10.70 -4.60
CA ILE A 65 -5.83 -10.40 -3.86
C ILE A 65 -6.35 -8.98 -4.11
N GLY A 66 -5.48 -8.06 -4.52
CA GLY A 66 -5.91 -6.70 -4.82
C GLY A 66 -6.73 -6.61 -6.08
N ASN A 67 -7.60 -5.61 -6.14
CA ASN A 67 -8.40 -5.34 -7.33
C ASN A 67 -7.55 -4.71 -8.42
N ILE A 68 -7.81 -5.09 -9.68
CA ILE A 68 -7.13 -4.48 -10.82
C ILE A 68 -7.68 -3.07 -11.00
N TRP A 69 -6.78 -2.09 -11.16
CA TRP A 69 -7.17 -0.73 -11.46
C TRP A 69 -7.17 -0.51 -12.97
N TYR A 70 -8.36 -0.27 -13.52
CA TYR A 70 -8.54 -0.02 -14.94
C TYR A 70 -8.53 1.47 -15.22
N LEU A 71 -7.92 1.85 -16.35
CA LEU A 71 -8.00 3.20 -16.88
C LEU A 71 -9.35 3.44 -17.55
N GLU A 72 -9.61 4.68 -17.98
CA GLU A 72 -10.92 5.09 -18.51
C GLU A 72 -11.44 4.22 -19.65
N ASN A 73 -10.58 3.64 -20.46
CA ASN A 73 -10.97 2.80 -21.60
C ASN A 73 -10.93 1.30 -21.27
N ASP A 74 -11.14 0.94 -20.03
CA ASP A 74 -11.06 -0.45 -19.54
C ASP A 74 -9.71 -1.11 -19.80
N VAL A 75 -8.66 -0.28 -19.96
CA VAL A 75 -7.30 -0.78 -20.10
C VAL A 75 -6.72 -1.02 -18.72
N ASN A 76 -6.14 -2.22 -18.53
CA ASN A 76 -5.45 -2.55 -17.27
C ASN A 76 -4.27 -1.59 -17.09
N SER A 77 -4.25 -0.86 -15.98
CA SER A 77 -3.19 0.11 -15.67
C SER A 77 -1.85 -0.53 -15.31
N GLY A 78 -1.84 -1.82 -15.02
CA GLY A 78 -0.68 -2.51 -14.46
C GLY A 78 -0.63 -2.45 -12.94
N TYR A 79 -1.53 -1.72 -12.31
CA TYR A 79 -1.60 -1.60 -10.86
C TYR A 79 -2.79 -2.36 -10.31
N ARG A 80 -2.62 -2.82 -9.07
CA ARG A 80 -3.70 -3.35 -8.24
C ARG A 80 -3.84 -2.47 -7.00
N TYR A 81 -4.96 -2.57 -6.31
CA TYR A 81 -5.16 -1.80 -5.09
C TYR A 81 -5.90 -2.62 -4.04
N VAL A 82 -5.61 -2.28 -2.79
CA VAL A 82 -6.32 -2.81 -1.61
C VAL A 82 -6.74 -1.64 -0.73
N HIS A 83 -7.79 -1.85 0.04
CA HIS A 83 -8.28 -0.85 0.99
C HIS A 83 -7.87 -1.20 2.41
N TYR A 84 -7.57 -0.17 3.18
CA TYR A 84 -7.45 -0.27 4.63
C TYR A 84 -8.09 0.98 5.23
N LYS A 85 -9.25 0.82 5.87
CA LYS A 85 -10.05 1.94 6.37
C LYS A 85 -10.32 2.94 5.23
N ASN A 86 -9.99 4.21 5.42
CA ASN A 86 -10.18 5.25 4.41
C ASN A 86 -9.00 5.39 3.44
N TYR A 87 -8.03 4.48 3.52
CA TYR A 87 -6.81 4.53 2.72
C TYR A 87 -6.85 3.51 1.61
N VAL A 88 -6.22 3.86 0.50
CA VAL A 88 -6.08 2.96 -0.65
C VAL A 88 -4.59 2.76 -0.90
N VAL A 89 -4.18 1.50 -0.97
CA VAL A 89 -2.80 1.14 -1.27
C VAL A 89 -2.73 0.61 -2.69
N PHE A 90 -2.01 1.30 -3.55
CA PHE A 90 -1.74 0.85 -4.91
C PHE A 90 -0.41 0.11 -4.97
N TYR A 91 -0.37 -0.97 -5.70
CA TYR A 91 0.85 -1.73 -5.86
C TYR A 91 0.93 -2.36 -7.25
N MET A 92 2.15 -2.69 -7.63
CA MET A 92 2.43 -3.35 -8.90
C MET A 92 3.22 -4.62 -8.63
N VAL A 93 2.87 -5.70 -9.33
CA VAL A 93 3.58 -6.97 -9.22
C VAL A 93 4.48 -7.10 -10.44
N LYS A 94 5.78 -7.24 -10.21
CA LYS A 94 6.75 -7.49 -11.27
C LYS A 94 7.37 -8.85 -11.09
N ASN A 95 7.48 -9.59 -12.20
CA ASN A 95 8.21 -10.84 -12.24
C ASN A 95 9.68 -10.54 -12.52
N GLY A 96 10.54 -11.13 -11.76
CA GLY A 96 11.93 -11.00 -12.07
C GLY A 96 12.89 -10.60 -11.11
#